data_1f3097420a9689fcc83998c0d192a985
#
_entry.id   1f3097420a9689fcc83998c0d192a985
#
_cell.length_a   1.000
_cell.length_b   1.000
_cell.length_c   1.000
_cell.angle_alpha   90.00
_cell.angle_beta   90.00
_cell.angle_gamma   90.00
#
_symmetry.space_group_name_H-M   'P 1'
#
loop_
_entity.id
_entity.type
_entity.pdbx_description
1 polymer ?
#
loop_
_entity_poly.entity_id
_entity_poly.type
_entity_poly.pdbx_seq_one_letter_code
_entity_poly.pdbx_strand_id
1 'polypeptide(L)'
;MGRMLTHKDLIIRLHLQGHTTLEIARQTHHNPKSVDAYLKTFDAVLILHLYRVPPALAATILGHGANLIDEYHHIMRSYLKDPEVMRDHLTARGVKLPAQALHTG
;
A
#
# COMPACT_ATOMS: atom_id res chain seq x y z
N MET A 1 -23.80 3.66 -6.90
CA MET A 1 -23.17 4.09 -7.26
C MET A 1 -21.94 4.06 -6.99
N GLY A 2 -21.30 3.81 -7.48
CA GLY A 2 -20.02 3.58 -7.15
C GLY A 2 -19.26 4.81 -6.87
N ARG A 3 -18.34 4.68 -6.02
CA ARG A 3 -17.43 5.72 -5.74
C ARG A 3 -16.41 5.80 -6.87
N MET A 4 -16.06 6.99 -7.28
CA MET A 4 -15.00 7.17 -8.24
C MET A 4 -13.67 6.77 -7.63
N LEU A 5 -12.82 6.14 -8.45
CA LEU A 5 -11.48 5.79 -7.99
C LEU A 5 -10.64 7.06 -7.85
N THR A 6 -9.92 7.17 -6.73
CA THR A 6 -8.95 8.23 -6.57
C THR A 6 -7.69 7.90 -7.37
N HIS A 7 -6.82 8.88 -7.55
CA HIS A 7 -5.53 8.63 -8.20
C HIS A 7 -4.73 7.58 -7.44
N LYS A 8 -4.76 7.64 -6.11
CA LYS A 8 -4.04 6.66 -5.28
C LYS A 8 -4.59 5.26 -5.49
N ASP A 9 -5.92 5.13 -5.53
CA ASP A 9 -6.57 3.84 -5.74
C ASP A 9 -6.13 3.24 -7.07
N LEU A 10 -6.19 4.03 -8.14
CA LEU A 10 -5.80 3.56 -9.46
C LEU A 10 -4.32 3.16 -9.52
N ILE A 11 -3.46 3.99 -8.96
CA ILE A 11 -2.02 3.73 -8.93
C ILE A 11 -1.73 2.41 -8.20
N ILE A 12 -2.33 2.23 -7.03
CA ILE A 12 -2.12 1.01 -6.26
C ILE A 12 -2.68 -0.20 -7.00
N ARG A 13 -3.85 -0.07 -7.60
CA ARG A 13 -4.43 -1.19 -8.34
C ARG A 13 -3.53 -1.63 -9.49
N LEU A 14 -2.99 -0.69 -10.25
CA LEU A 14 -2.06 -1.02 -11.34
C LEU A 14 -0.80 -1.68 -10.79
N HIS A 15 -0.31 -1.18 -9.66
CA HIS A 15 0.84 -1.75 -8.98
C HIS A 15 0.60 -3.22 -8.61
N LEU A 16 -0.57 -3.50 -8.06
CA LEU A 16 -0.93 -4.86 -7.66
C LEU A 16 -1.12 -5.79 -8.86
N GLN A 17 -1.40 -5.22 -10.03
CA GLN A 17 -1.52 -5.98 -11.27
C GLN A 17 -0.17 -6.23 -11.93
N GLY A 18 0.91 -5.73 -11.35
CA GLY A 18 2.26 -6.01 -11.83
C GLY A 18 2.86 -4.95 -12.74
N HIS A 19 2.21 -3.82 -12.90
CA HIS A 19 2.77 -2.75 -13.73
C HIS A 19 3.96 -2.08 -13.05
N THR A 20 4.94 -1.66 -13.86
CA THR A 20 6.10 -0.95 -13.35
C THR A 20 5.74 0.49 -13.00
N THR A 21 6.61 1.14 -12.22
CA THR A 21 6.42 2.54 -11.87
C THR A 21 6.27 3.42 -13.11
N LEU A 22 7.10 3.17 -14.13
CA LEU A 22 7.04 3.96 -15.36
C LEU A 22 5.76 3.73 -16.13
N GLU A 23 5.28 2.49 -16.19
CA GLU A 23 4.01 2.19 -16.83
C GLU A 23 2.85 2.87 -16.12
N ILE A 24 2.85 2.82 -14.79
CA ILE A 24 1.82 3.46 -13.99
C ILE A 24 1.83 4.98 -14.21
N ALA A 25 3.02 5.58 -14.18
CA ALA A 25 3.16 7.02 -14.39
C ALA A 25 2.60 7.43 -15.74
N ARG A 26 2.89 6.64 -16.78
CA ARG A 26 2.41 6.92 -18.13
C ARG A 26 0.91 6.80 -18.21
N GLN A 27 0.35 5.72 -17.66
CA GLN A 27 -1.09 5.47 -17.74
C GLN A 27 -1.91 6.45 -16.93
N THR A 28 -1.36 6.93 -15.81
CA THR A 28 -2.09 7.82 -14.92
C THR A 28 -1.73 9.29 -15.11
N HIS A 29 -0.82 9.58 -16.03
CA HIS A 29 -0.34 10.94 -16.30
C HIS A 29 0.26 11.58 -15.04
N HIS A 30 0.95 10.78 -14.25
CA HIS A 30 1.63 11.25 -13.04
C HIS A 30 3.14 11.21 -13.23
N ASN A 31 3.83 12.04 -12.46
CA ASN A 31 5.27 12.01 -12.39
C ASN A 31 5.75 10.70 -11.77
N PRO A 32 6.76 10.02 -12.34
CA PRO A 32 7.26 8.76 -11.78
C PRO A 32 7.69 8.87 -10.32
N LYS A 33 8.24 10.01 -9.90
CA LYS A 33 8.61 10.19 -8.50
C LYS A 33 7.40 10.19 -7.58
N SER A 34 6.30 10.80 -8.05
CA SER A 34 5.06 10.82 -7.27
C SER A 34 4.48 9.42 -7.16
N VAL A 35 4.50 8.67 -8.26
CA VAL A 35 4.04 7.28 -8.25
C VAL A 35 4.87 6.46 -7.27
N ASP A 36 6.19 6.58 -7.34
CA ASP A 36 7.09 5.86 -6.45
C ASP A 36 6.78 6.19 -4.99
N ALA A 37 6.53 7.45 -4.69
CA ALA A 37 6.18 7.87 -3.32
C ALA A 37 4.89 7.21 -2.85
N TYR A 38 3.87 7.17 -3.70
CA TYR A 38 2.62 6.50 -3.35
C TYR A 38 2.84 5.01 -3.07
N LEU A 39 3.63 4.35 -3.91
CA LEU A 39 3.88 2.92 -3.75
C LEU A 39 4.67 2.62 -2.48
N LYS A 40 5.65 3.44 -2.17
CA LYS A 40 6.43 3.27 -0.94
C LYS A 40 5.59 3.47 0.30
N THR A 41 4.72 4.48 0.28
CA THR A 41 3.83 4.72 1.41
C THR A 41 2.85 3.58 1.58
N PHE A 42 2.30 3.07 0.47
CA PHE A 42 1.40 1.93 0.54
C PHE A 42 2.09 0.72 1.14
N ASP A 43 3.29 0.38 0.67
CA ASP A 43 4.04 -0.75 1.19
C ASP A 43 4.35 -0.57 2.68
N ALA A 44 4.70 0.66 3.10
CA ALA A 44 4.95 0.94 4.51
C ALA A 44 3.69 0.74 5.36
N VAL A 45 2.54 1.17 4.85
CA VAL A 45 1.27 0.97 5.55
C VAL A 45 0.98 -0.53 5.69
N LEU A 46 1.23 -1.31 4.64
CA LEU A 46 1.07 -2.76 4.70
C LEU A 46 1.95 -3.38 5.78
N ILE A 47 3.22 -3.00 5.80
CA ILE A 47 4.17 -3.55 6.77
C ILE A 47 3.70 -3.24 8.19
N LEU A 48 3.36 -1.98 8.45
CA LEU A 48 2.91 -1.58 9.78
C LEU A 48 1.62 -2.31 10.17
N HIS A 49 0.73 -2.53 9.21
CA HIS A 49 -0.50 -3.27 9.46
C HIS A 49 -0.21 -4.72 9.88
N LEU A 50 0.74 -5.36 9.20
CA LEU A 50 1.12 -6.73 9.52
C LEU A 50 1.74 -6.84 10.90
N TYR A 51 2.40 -5.78 11.37
CA TYR A 51 2.94 -5.72 12.73
C TYR A 51 1.90 -5.25 13.74
N ARG A 52 0.66 -5.06 13.32
CA ARG A 52 -0.45 -4.66 14.18
C ARG A 52 -0.27 -3.27 14.78
N VAL A 53 0.38 -2.39 14.03
CA VAL A 53 0.53 -1.00 14.45
C VAL A 53 -0.79 -0.28 14.18
N PRO A 54 -1.38 0.38 15.20
CA PRO A 54 -2.64 1.10 14.99
C PRO A 54 -2.50 2.21 13.96
N PRO A 55 -3.57 2.51 13.20
CA PRO A 55 -3.49 3.55 12.16
C PRO A 55 -2.99 4.90 12.66
N ALA A 56 -3.41 5.33 13.84
CA ALA A 56 -2.97 6.61 14.39
C ALA A 56 -1.45 6.63 14.61
N LEU A 57 -0.91 5.53 15.11
CA LEU A 57 0.52 5.43 15.33
C LEU A 57 1.27 5.33 14.00
N ALA A 58 0.71 4.61 13.04
CA ALA A 58 1.29 4.53 11.70
C ALA A 58 1.39 5.91 11.07
N ALA A 59 0.35 6.73 11.22
CA ALA A 59 0.36 8.10 10.71
C ALA A 59 1.52 8.89 11.32
N THR A 60 1.71 8.76 12.63
CA THR A 60 2.81 9.43 13.32
C THR A 60 4.17 8.94 12.81
N ILE A 61 4.34 7.62 12.71
CA ILE A 61 5.61 7.04 12.25
C ILE A 61 5.95 7.50 10.84
N LEU A 62 4.97 7.52 9.96
CA LEU A 62 5.20 7.85 8.56
C LEU A 62 5.17 9.35 8.28
N GLY A 63 4.77 10.16 9.26
CA GLY A 63 4.72 11.60 9.08
C GLY A 63 3.58 12.04 8.15
N HIS A 64 2.50 11.29 8.10
CA HIS A 64 1.35 11.60 7.27
C HIS A 64 0.11 11.84 8.12
N GLY A 65 -0.87 12.53 7.56
CA GLY A 65 -2.14 12.75 8.25
C GLY A 65 -2.96 11.47 8.37
N ALA A 66 -3.82 11.42 9.39
CA ALA A 66 -4.64 10.24 9.63
C ALA A 66 -5.55 9.93 8.43
N ASN A 67 -6.08 10.94 7.76
CA ASN A 67 -6.96 10.72 6.60
C ASN A 67 -6.25 9.99 5.48
N LEU A 68 -4.99 10.33 5.24
CA LEU A 68 -4.21 9.67 4.20
C LEU A 68 -3.97 8.22 4.55
N ILE A 69 -3.63 7.94 5.81
CA ILE A 69 -3.41 6.56 6.24
C ILE A 69 -4.70 5.75 6.13
N ASP A 70 -5.84 6.34 6.51
CA ASP A 70 -7.13 5.67 6.38
C ASP A 70 -7.44 5.34 4.92
N GLU A 71 -7.08 6.23 4.01
CA GLU A 71 -7.28 6.01 2.58
C GLU A 71 -6.48 4.80 2.10
N TYR A 72 -5.21 4.70 2.50
CA TYR A 72 -4.39 3.55 2.14
C TYR A 72 -4.91 2.27 2.79
N HIS A 73 -5.39 2.33 4.02
CA HIS A 73 -6.00 1.17 4.67
C HIS A 73 -7.24 0.70 3.92
N HIS A 74 -8.04 1.65 3.46
CA HIS A 74 -9.23 1.30 2.69
C HIS A 74 -8.86 0.57 1.39
N ILE A 75 -7.85 1.08 0.69
CA ILE A 75 -7.37 0.47 -0.54
C ILE A 75 -6.83 -0.94 -0.25
N MET A 76 -6.05 -1.06 0.80
CA MET A 76 -5.49 -2.33 1.22
C MET A 76 -6.58 -3.37 1.47
N ARG A 77 -7.62 -2.99 2.22
CA ARG A 77 -8.72 -3.91 2.52
C ARG A 77 -9.51 -4.28 1.27
N SER A 78 -9.56 -3.39 0.30
CA SER A 78 -10.29 -3.66 -0.94
C SER A 78 -9.59 -4.68 -1.82
N TYR A 79 -8.26 -4.65 -1.86
CA TYR A 79 -7.50 -5.47 -2.81
C TYR A 79 -6.68 -6.58 -2.15
N LEU A 80 -6.26 -6.39 -0.91
CA LEU A 80 -5.42 -7.36 -0.22
C LEU A 80 -6.08 -7.77 1.09
N LYS A 81 -7.12 -8.56 0.97
CA LYS A 81 -7.96 -8.90 2.13
C LYS A 81 -7.33 -9.89 3.08
N ASP A 82 -6.37 -10.68 2.60
CA ASP A 82 -5.78 -11.77 3.35
C ASP A 82 -4.34 -11.41 3.72
N PRO A 83 -3.92 -11.59 4.99
CA PRO A 83 -2.53 -11.33 5.36
C PRO A 83 -1.51 -12.08 4.53
N GLU A 84 -1.82 -13.29 4.06
CA GLU A 84 -0.91 -14.03 3.21
C GLU A 84 -0.72 -13.34 1.87
N VAL A 85 -1.80 -12.79 1.31
CA VAL A 85 -1.72 -12.05 0.06
C VAL A 85 -0.87 -10.78 0.25
N MET A 86 -1.03 -10.11 1.38
CA MET A 86 -0.23 -8.94 1.70
C MET A 86 1.25 -9.29 1.78
N ARG A 87 1.56 -10.39 2.47
CA ARG A 87 2.93 -10.85 2.60
C ARG A 87 3.52 -11.22 1.25
N ASP A 88 2.77 -11.94 0.43
CA ASP A 88 3.23 -12.36 -0.89
C ASP A 88 3.54 -11.15 -1.76
N HIS A 89 2.69 -10.13 -1.70
CA HIS A 89 2.94 -8.89 -2.43
C HIS A 89 4.25 -8.23 -2.00
N LEU A 90 4.47 -8.12 -0.69
CA LEU A 90 5.69 -7.50 -0.17
C LEU A 90 6.92 -8.33 -0.53
N THR A 91 6.82 -9.65 -0.45
CA THR A 91 7.91 -10.53 -0.81
C THR A 91 8.28 -10.37 -2.29
N ALA A 92 7.28 -10.27 -3.15
CA ALA A 92 7.50 -10.06 -4.57
C ALA A 92 8.19 -8.71 -4.85
N ARG A 93 8.02 -7.75 -3.95
CA ARG A 93 8.68 -6.45 -4.05
C ARG A 93 10.09 -6.46 -3.46
N GLY A 94 10.55 -7.58 -2.94
CA GLY A 94 11.87 -7.70 -2.34
C GLY A 94 11.93 -7.34 -0.86
N VAL A 95 10.78 -7.17 -0.23
CA VAL A 95 10.72 -6.86 1.20
C VAL A 95 10.86 -8.17 1.99
N LYS A 96 11.78 -8.20 2.93
CA LYS A 96 11.98 -9.36 3.80
C LYS A 96 11.30 -9.09 5.13
N LEU A 97 10.34 -9.95 5.47
CA LEU A 97 9.60 -9.82 6.71
C LEU A 97 10.12 -10.83 7.72
N PRO A 98 10.33 -10.42 8.99
CA PRO A 98 10.67 -11.37 10.04
C PRO A 98 9.56 -12.40 10.22
N ALA A 99 9.93 -13.61 10.63
CA ALA A 99 8.96 -14.68 10.81
C ALA A 99 7.87 -14.30 11.80
N GLN A 100 8.19 -13.53 12.84
CA GLN A 100 7.21 -13.12 13.83
C GLN A 100 6.07 -12.30 13.24
N ALA A 101 6.33 -11.54 12.19
CA ALA A 101 5.29 -10.76 11.54
C ALA A 101 4.21 -11.63 10.92
N LEU A 102 4.51 -12.90 10.71
CA LEU A 102 3.60 -13.86 10.07
C LEU A 102 2.79 -14.66 11.07
N HIS A 103 3.22 -14.66 12.32
CA HIS A 103 2.56 -15.39 13.40
C HIS A 103 1.72 -14.42 14.21
N THR A 104 0.66 -14.01 13.61
CA THR A 104 -0.20 -13.02 14.25
C THR A 104 -1.28 -13.66 15.07
N GLY A 105 -1.19 -14.91 15.23
CA GLY A 105 -2.18 -15.73 15.90
C GLY A 105 -2.90 -15.09 17.00
#